data_9cf9b2bd283d04b076db5a90f2323076
#
_entry.id   9cf9b2bd283d04b076db5a90f2323076
#
_cell.length_a   1.000
_cell.length_b   1.000
_cell.length_c   1.000
_cell.angle_alpha   90.00
_cell.angle_beta   90.00
_cell.angle_gamma   90.00
#
_symmetry.space_group_name_H-M   'P 1'
#
loop_
_entity.id
_entity.type
_entity.pdbx_description
1 polymer ?
#
loop_
_entity_poly.entity_id
_entity_poly.type
_entity_poly.pdbx_seq_one_letter_code
_entity_poly.pdbx_strand_id
1 'polypeptide(L)'
;MPILIKNESFNNIFLWKLYFIENNYFLCIVKLKKRRIMKYVIIGGVAGGATAAARLRRVDEMAEILLLEKGPYISYANCGLPYYIGGVIAEREKLLVQTPESFGKRFRIDVRVQNEVIAIHPKNKTVTIRNVEGKEYDESYDKLLLSPGANPVKPPLEGINSEGIFTLRNVEDTDHIKAYISDKQVKRAVVVGAGFIGLEMAENLHHAGVHVSVVEMGNQVMAPIDFSMAAPIHQHLLQKGVSLYLEEGVTHFKRTDNGITVFLKSGKAIPADMVLLSIGVRPATALAQQAGLKLGEMGGIWVDEHLETSEKDIYAVGDAIEYPHPLTGKPWLNYLANPANRQGRIVADNMVFGNTVSYEGAIGTSIAKVFDMTVASTGLAAKRLKQWGMEYQSSVTHSASHAGYYPDALPLTLKLTFHPKTGKLYGAQCIGYEGVDKRIDQIAGLIKRGGTVYDLMETEHTYAPPFSSAKDPIAIGGYVASNIISGAMPVISWRELVEEKDKVMLIDTRTPEEFSFGTIPGAVNIPLDEMREHLAEIPTDKPVVL
;
A
#
# COMPACT_ATOMS: atom_id res chain seq x y z
N MET A 1 16.36 36.38 4.97
CA MET A 1 17.63 36.97 4.53
C MET A 1 18.72 36.48 5.49
N PRO A 2 19.79 35.83 5.05
CA PRO A 2 20.86 35.42 5.96
C PRO A 2 21.69 36.66 6.35
N ILE A 3 21.90 36.84 7.63
CA ILE A 3 22.79 37.89 8.14
C ILE A 3 24.14 37.22 8.45
N LEU A 4 25.19 37.64 7.74
CA LEU A 4 26.56 37.26 8.00
C LEU A 4 27.14 38.16 9.09
N ILE A 5 27.45 37.58 10.25
CA ILE A 5 28.22 38.27 11.28
C ILE A 5 29.62 37.66 11.30
N LYS A 6 30.62 38.48 10.91
CA LYS A 6 32.03 38.12 10.97
C LYS A 6 32.57 38.52 12.34
N ASN A 7 33.01 37.53 13.13
CA ASN A 7 33.72 37.80 14.38
C ASN A 7 35.19 37.49 14.16
N GLU A 8 36.06 38.52 14.21
CA GLU A 8 37.49 38.45 13.86
C GLU A 8 38.34 37.67 14.89
N SER A 9 37.78 37.32 16.03
CA SER A 9 38.54 36.62 17.08
C SER A 9 38.44 35.09 17.07
N PHE A 10 37.67 34.50 16.15
CA PHE A 10 37.61 33.05 15.99
C PHE A 10 37.62 32.66 14.50
N ASN A 11 38.53 31.76 14.12
CA ASN A 11 38.61 31.19 12.76
C ASN A 11 37.38 30.33 12.34
N ASN A 12 36.17 30.69 12.77
CA ASN A 12 34.93 30.00 12.46
C ASN A 12 33.90 30.99 11.92
N ILE A 13 33.35 30.70 10.74
CA ILE A 13 32.26 31.45 10.14
C ILE A 13 30.94 30.85 10.70
N PHE A 14 30.11 31.70 11.29
CA PHE A 14 28.75 31.33 11.73
C PHE A 14 27.72 31.87 10.74
N LEU A 15 26.88 31.00 10.19
CA LEU A 15 25.70 31.40 9.42
C LEU A 15 24.46 31.34 10.34
N TRP A 16 23.75 32.44 10.44
CA TRP A 16 22.47 32.53 11.12
C TRP A 16 21.36 32.45 10.09
N LYS A 17 20.42 31.52 10.26
CA LYS A 17 19.23 31.41 9.43
C LYS A 17 18.02 31.78 10.28
N LEU A 18 17.38 32.91 9.96
CA LEU A 18 16.13 33.34 10.56
C LEU A 18 14.96 32.61 9.86
N TYR A 19 14.19 31.85 10.61
CA TYR A 19 12.92 31.32 10.17
C TYR A 19 11.80 32.20 10.73
N PHE A 20 10.96 32.73 9.83
CA PHE A 20 9.72 33.40 10.19
C PHE A 20 8.61 32.35 10.27
N ILE A 21 8.07 32.13 11.45
CA ILE A 21 6.78 31.49 11.65
C ILE A 21 6.03 32.39 12.61
N GLU A 22 4.99 33.04 12.12
CA GLU A 22 4.05 33.90 12.83
C GLU A 22 4.47 34.30 14.27
N ASN A 23 5.14 35.43 14.37
CA ASN A 23 5.52 36.13 15.63
C ASN A 23 6.50 35.44 16.60
N ASN A 24 7.04 34.25 16.27
CA ASN A 24 8.11 33.64 17.07
C ASN A 24 9.40 33.52 16.27
N TYR A 25 10.50 34.09 16.80
CA TYR A 25 11.83 34.05 16.18
C TYR A 25 12.63 32.90 16.82
N PHE A 26 13.00 31.89 16.02
CA PHE A 26 13.99 30.89 16.43
C PHE A 26 15.34 31.16 15.77
N LEU A 27 16.36 31.38 16.57
CA LEU A 27 17.73 31.53 16.10
C LEU A 27 18.40 30.16 16.13
N CYS A 28 18.72 29.58 14.96
CA CYS A 28 19.45 28.32 14.89
C CYS A 28 20.94 28.60 14.63
N ILE A 29 21.81 28.19 15.57
CA ILE A 29 23.26 28.29 15.41
C ILE A 29 23.74 27.08 14.61
N VAL A 30 24.24 27.31 13.39
CA VAL A 30 24.87 26.26 12.59
C VAL A 30 26.38 26.46 12.67
N LYS A 31 27.08 25.51 13.32
CA LYS A 31 28.54 25.48 13.39
C LYS A 31 29.09 24.90 12.09
N LEU A 32 29.59 25.75 11.20
CA LEU A 32 30.24 25.32 9.96
C LEU A 32 31.69 24.86 10.26
N LYS A 33 31.90 23.55 10.35
CA LYS A 33 33.24 23.01 10.14
C LYS A 33 33.57 23.10 8.64
N LYS A 34 34.80 23.43 8.24
CA LYS A 34 35.27 23.23 6.87
C LYS A 34 35.12 21.75 6.51
N ARG A 35 33.98 21.34 5.95
CA ARG A 35 33.77 20.00 5.41
C ARG A 35 34.09 20.03 3.92
N ARG A 36 34.67 18.94 3.42
CA ARG A 36 34.72 18.66 1.98
C ARG A 36 33.28 18.73 1.44
N ILE A 37 33.07 19.40 0.31
CA ILE A 37 31.80 19.41 -0.39
C ILE A 37 31.53 17.97 -0.84
N MET A 38 30.43 17.42 -0.36
CA MET A 38 30.00 16.06 -0.72
C MET A 38 29.12 16.09 -1.95
N LYS A 39 29.32 15.14 -2.86
CA LYS A 39 28.46 14.94 -4.04
C LYS A 39 27.57 13.73 -3.84
N TYR A 40 26.28 13.98 -3.77
CA TYR A 40 25.22 12.96 -3.68
C TYR A 40 24.57 12.78 -5.04
N VAL A 41 24.53 11.54 -5.54
CA VAL A 41 23.80 11.18 -6.76
C VAL A 41 22.60 10.33 -6.38
N ILE A 42 21.44 10.65 -6.94
CA ILE A 42 20.15 10.00 -6.67
C ILE A 42 19.58 9.49 -7.99
N ILE A 43 19.28 8.20 -8.07
CA ILE A 43 18.68 7.56 -9.23
C ILE A 43 17.21 7.30 -8.96
N GLY A 44 16.32 7.99 -9.69
CA GLY A 44 14.87 7.95 -9.54
C GLY A 44 14.33 9.13 -8.72
N GLY A 45 13.43 9.88 -9.32
CA GLY A 45 12.96 11.19 -8.85
C GLY A 45 11.56 11.21 -8.26
N VAL A 46 10.97 10.06 -7.84
CA VAL A 46 9.61 10.03 -7.29
C VAL A 46 9.65 9.95 -5.75
N ALA A 47 8.87 9.14 -5.09
CA ALA A 47 8.62 9.18 -3.64
C ALA A 47 9.91 9.19 -2.79
N GLY A 48 10.69 8.11 -2.82
CA GLY A 48 11.89 7.97 -1.99
C GLY A 48 13.01 8.92 -2.40
N GLY A 49 13.32 8.98 -3.69
CA GLY A 49 14.43 9.79 -4.22
C GLY A 49 14.19 11.29 -4.08
N ALA A 50 13.00 11.80 -4.45
CA ALA A 50 12.67 13.21 -4.30
C ALA A 50 12.66 13.65 -2.82
N THR A 51 12.12 12.79 -1.93
CA THR A 51 12.15 13.05 -0.48
C THR A 51 13.57 13.08 0.06
N ALA A 52 14.43 12.14 -0.35
CA ALA A 52 15.83 12.11 0.04
C ALA A 52 16.59 13.34 -0.47
N ALA A 53 16.41 13.72 -1.73
CA ALA A 53 17.04 14.89 -2.33
C ALA A 53 16.69 16.18 -1.57
N ALA A 54 15.42 16.39 -1.29
CA ALA A 54 14.96 17.55 -0.52
C ALA A 54 15.46 17.52 0.94
N ARG A 55 15.57 16.33 1.56
CA ARG A 55 16.11 16.18 2.91
C ARG A 55 17.61 16.40 2.95
N LEU A 56 18.39 15.86 2.01
CA LEU A 56 19.83 16.07 1.88
C LEU A 56 20.15 17.57 1.87
N ARG A 57 19.45 18.36 1.05
CA ARG A 57 19.67 19.82 1.02
C ARG A 57 19.38 20.50 2.35
N ARG A 58 18.37 20.03 3.11
CA ARG A 58 18.05 20.61 4.43
C ARG A 58 19.09 20.31 5.49
N VAL A 59 19.81 19.19 5.37
CA VAL A 59 20.82 18.75 6.36
C VAL A 59 22.26 19.03 5.92
N ASP A 60 22.48 19.22 4.62
CA ASP A 60 23.77 19.63 4.04
C ASP A 60 23.56 20.70 2.97
N GLU A 61 23.60 21.97 3.39
CA GLU A 61 23.35 23.12 2.51
C GLU A 61 24.42 23.28 1.43
N MET A 62 25.66 22.79 1.68
CA MET A 62 26.80 22.97 0.78
C MET A 62 26.97 21.82 -0.22
N ALA A 63 26.26 20.73 -0.05
CA ALA A 63 26.39 19.55 -0.90
C ALA A 63 26.08 19.84 -2.39
N GLU A 64 26.76 19.12 -3.27
CA GLU A 64 26.32 18.94 -4.65
C GLU A 64 25.30 17.79 -4.67
N ILE A 65 24.11 18.04 -5.17
CA ILE A 65 23.05 17.04 -5.26
C ILE A 65 22.60 16.93 -6.70
N LEU A 66 22.76 15.75 -7.30
CA LEU A 66 22.32 15.40 -8.64
C LEU A 66 21.19 14.39 -8.56
N LEU A 67 20.04 14.71 -9.12
CA LEU A 67 18.89 13.81 -9.26
C LEU A 67 18.73 13.42 -10.73
N LEU A 68 18.81 12.12 -11.00
CA LEU A 68 18.69 11.53 -12.34
C LEU A 68 17.37 10.79 -12.45
N GLU A 69 16.56 11.13 -13.44
CA GLU A 69 15.29 10.47 -13.74
C GLU A 69 15.24 10.12 -15.23
N LYS A 70 14.90 8.85 -15.51
CA LYS A 70 14.81 8.37 -16.89
C LYS A 70 13.58 8.88 -17.64
N GLY A 71 12.48 9.14 -16.90
CA GLY A 71 11.27 9.74 -17.46
C GLY A 71 11.34 11.27 -17.50
N PRO A 72 10.33 11.91 -18.08
CA PRO A 72 10.27 13.37 -18.16
C PRO A 72 9.77 14.05 -16.88
N TYR A 73 9.30 13.30 -15.88
CA TYR A 73 8.66 13.84 -14.69
C TYR A 73 9.29 13.32 -13.41
N ILE A 74 9.41 14.21 -12.42
CA ILE A 74 9.76 13.87 -11.04
C ILE A 74 8.58 14.18 -10.11
N SER A 75 8.61 13.61 -8.89
CA SER A 75 7.70 14.00 -7.79
C SER A 75 6.24 14.13 -8.23
N TYR A 76 5.75 13.16 -8.99
CA TYR A 76 4.35 13.11 -9.40
C TYR A 76 3.52 12.21 -8.47
N ALA A 77 2.20 12.46 -8.46
CA ALA A 77 1.22 11.72 -7.66
C ALA A 77 0.92 10.35 -8.30
N ASN A 78 1.80 9.36 -8.07
CA ASN A 78 1.68 8.02 -8.65
C ASN A 78 0.33 7.36 -8.30
N CYS A 79 -0.15 7.51 -7.06
CA CYS A 79 -1.46 7.02 -6.64
C CYS A 79 -2.63 7.84 -7.22
N GLY A 80 -2.39 8.98 -7.83
CA GLY A 80 -3.40 9.82 -8.50
C GLY A 80 -3.70 9.41 -9.94
N LEU A 81 -2.86 8.57 -10.55
CA LEU A 81 -2.93 8.21 -11.96
C LEU A 81 -4.28 7.57 -12.35
N PRO A 82 -4.80 6.57 -11.61
CA PRO A 82 -6.14 6.01 -11.88
C PRO A 82 -7.24 7.06 -11.83
N TYR A 83 -7.20 7.94 -10.84
CA TYR A 83 -8.22 8.98 -10.62
C TYR A 83 -8.21 10.07 -11.70
N TYR A 84 -7.05 10.34 -12.31
CA TYR A 84 -6.97 11.22 -13.48
C TYR A 84 -7.53 10.53 -14.74
N ILE A 85 -7.28 9.23 -14.92
CA ILE A 85 -7.87 8.45 -16.03
C ILE A 85 -9.39 8.49 -15.94
N GLY A 86 -9.96 8.27 -14.75
CA GLY A 86 -11.41 8.30 -14.48
C GLY A 86 -12.02 9.70 -14.47
N GLY A 87 -11.22 10.77 -14.51
CA GLY A 87 -11.72 12.15 -14.50
C GLY A 87 -12.03 12.73 -13.12
N VAL A 88 -11.82 11.98 -12.03
CA VAL A 88 -11.94 12.48 -10.65
C VAL A 88 -10.93 13.60 -10.40
N ILE A 89 -9.69 13.41 -10.84
CA ILE A 89 -8.70 14.48 -10.97
C ILE A 89 -8.85 15.04 -12.38
N ALA A 90 -9.42 16.23 -12.50
CA ALA A 90 -9.74 16.81 -13.80
C ALA A 90 -8.52 17.37 -14.54
N GLU A 91 -7.59 17.98 -13.81
CA GLU A 91 -6.42 18.69 -14.35
C GLU A 91 -5.17 17.82 -14.26
N ARG A 92 -4.54 17.57 -15.40
CA ARG A 92 -3.31 16.76 -15.50
C ARG A 92 -2.16 17.31 -14.66
N GLU A 93 -2.02 18.60 -14.63
CA GLU A 93 -0.96 19.32 -13.92
C GLU A 93 -1.00 19.09 -12.41
N LYS A 94 -2.16 18.74 -11.84
CA LYS A 94 -2.29 18.36 -10.42
C LYS A 94 -1.61 17.02 -10.08
N LEU A 95 -1.32 16.21 -11.08
CA LEU A 95 -0.48 15.02 -10.89
C LEU A 95 0.97 15.38 -10.61
N LEU A 96 1.45 16.56 -11.11
CA LEU A 96 2.82 17.00 -10.98
C LEU A 96 2.99 17.78 -9.68
N VAL A 97 3.32 17.09 -8.59
CA VAL A 97 3.52 17.71 -7.27
C VAL A 97 4.66 18.74 -7.30
N GLN A 98 5.73 18.44 -8.04
CA GLN A 98 6.81 19.36 -8.35
C GLN A 98 7.27 19.15 -9.80
N THR A 99 7.63 20.26 -10.48
CA THR A 99 8.34 20.17 -11.76
C THR A 99 9.86 20.12 -11.53
N PRO A 100 10.66 19.61 -12.49
CA PRO A 100 12.12 19.61 -12.40
C PRO A 100 12.69 20.98 -12.08
N GLU A 101 12.18 22.03 -12.74
CA GLU A 101 12.64 23.43 -12.60
C GLU A 101 12.29 23.96 -11.21
N SER A 102 11.04 23.79 -10.76
CA SER A 102 10.59 24.28 -9.45
C SER A 102 11.34 23.58 -8.32
N PHE A 103 11.53 22.27 -8.43
CA PHE A 103 12.26 21.46 -7.44
C PHE A 103 13.75 21.82 -7.41
N GLY A 104 14.39 21.90 -8.59
CA GLY A 104 15.79 22.29 -8.74
C GLY A 104 16.06 23.67 -8.16
N LYS A 105 15.23 24.66 -8.50
CA LYS A 105 15.35 26.03 -7.97
C LYS A 105 15.12 26.09 -6.46
N ARG A 106 14.07 25.44 -5.97
CA ARG A 106 13.70 25.48 -4.54
C ARG A 106 14.76 24.86 -3.64
N PHE A 107 15.32 23.73 -4.06
CA PHE A 107 16.25 22.94 -3.26
C PHE A 107 17.71 23.03 -3.75
N ARG A 108 18.01 23.83 -4.78
CA ARG A 108 19.35 23.94 -5.38
C ARG A 108 19.92 22.56 -5.73
N ILE A 109 19.12 21.77 -6.45
CA ILE A 109 19.44 20.43 -6.91
C ILE A 109 19.61 20.47 -8.42
N ASP A 110 20.64 19.82 -8.96
CA ASP A 110 20.75 19.53 -10.38
C ASP A 110 19.78 18.39 -10.70
N VAL A 111 18.69 18.69 -11.38
CA VAL A 111 17.64 17.74 -11.75
C VAL A 111 17.73 17.48 -13.23
N ARG A 112 18.09 16.25 -13.61
CA ARG A 112 18.19 15.85 -15.01
C ARG A 112 17.16 14.75 -15.29
N VAL A 113 16.06 15.15 -15.93
CA VAL A 113 15.05 14.24 -16.48
C VAL A 113 15.46 13.72 -17.85
N GLN A 114 14.89 12.60 -18.28
CA GLN A 114 15.25 11.91 -19.52
C GLN A 114 16.75 11.58 -19.60
N ASN A 115 17.32 11.26 -18.43
CA ASN A 115 18.70 10.86 -18.25
C ASN A 115 18.72 9.52 -17.50
N GLU A 116 18.83 8.44 -18.26
CA GLU A 116 18.81 7.08 -17.73
C GLU A 116 20.21 6.66 -17.26
N VAL A 117 20.34 6.28 -15.98
CA VAL A 117 21.55 5.59 -15.53
C VAL A 117 21.53 4.18 -16.06
N ILE A 118 22.55 3.84 -16.84
CA ILE A 118 22.68 2.54 -17.52
C ILE A 118 23.73 1.62 -16.88
N ALA A 119 24.66 2.19 -16.10
CA ALA A 119 25.65 1.41 -15.35
C ALA A 119 26.07 2.13 -14.06
N ILE A 120 26.43 1.35 -13.05
CA ILE A 120 27.05 1.82 -11.81
C ILE A 120 28.42 1.16 -11.71
N HIS A 121 29.45 1.94 -11.37
CA HIS A 121 30.83 1.50 -11.19
C HIS A 121 31.26 1.73 -9.74
N PRO A 122 30.95 0.82 -8.79
CA PRO A 122 31.18 1.03 -7.36
C PRO A 122 32.65 1.35 -7.03
N LYS A 123 33.59 0.64 -7.64
CA LYS A 123 35.04 0.83 -7.40
C LYS A 123 35.54 2.21 -7.79
N ASN A 124 34.99 2.79 -8.86
CA ASN A 124 35.37 4.10 -9.37
C ASN A 124 34.51 5.22 -8.78
N LYS A 125 33.43 4.86 -8.07
CA LYS A 125 32.39 5.78 -7.60
C LYS A 125 31.85 6.66 -8.73
N THR A 126 31.47 6.05 -9.86
CA THR A 126 30.85 6.72 -11.01
C THR A 126 29.59 5.99 -11.44
N VAL A 127 28.72 6.71 -12.11
CA VAL A 127 27.56 6.18 -12.85
C VAL A 127 27.65 6.60 -14.30
N THR A 128 27.33 5.70 -15.23
CA THR A 128 27.20 6.03 -16.66
C THR A 128 25.74 6.34 -16.97
N ILE A 129 25.50 7.46 -17.61
CA ILE A 129 24.18 8.04 -17.89
C ILE A 129 24.03 8.13 -19.40
N ARG A 130 22.85 7.75 -19.89
CA ARG A 130 22.45 7.95 -21.30
C ARG A 130 21.31 9.00 -21.33
N ASN A 131 21.51 10.07 -22.08
CA ASN A 131 20.48 11.08 -22.27
C ASN A 131 19.51 10.70 -23.41
N VAL A 132 18.45 11.51 -23.61
CA VAL A 132 17.43 11.30 -24.64
C VAL A 132 17.99 11.26 -26.08
N GLU A 133 19.14 11.91 -26.33
CA GLU A 133 19.83 11.93 -27.62
C GLU A 133 20.69 10.67 -27.83
N GLY A 134 20.75 9.78 -26.86
CA GLY A 134 21.58 8.57 -26.88
C GLY A 134 23.04 8.81 -26.50
N LYS A 135 23.42 10.04 -26.11
CA LYS A 135 24.78 10.36 -25.68
C LYS A 135 25.03 9.82 -24.28
N GLU A 136 26.15 9.11 -24.11
CA GLU A 136 26.61 8.59 -22.84
C GLU A 136 27.64 9.51 -22.20
N TYR A 137 27.57 9.65 -20.86
CA TYR A 137 28.55 10.40 -20.06
C TYR A 137 28.57 9.85 -18.63
N ASP A 138 29.67 10.11 -17.94
CA ASP A 138 29.86 9.65 -16.54
C ASP A 138 29.70 10.80 -15.55
N GLU A 139 29.15 10.46 -14.38
CA GLU A 139 29.09 11.33 -13.21
C GLU A 139 29.72 10.61 -12.00
N SER A 140 30.57 11.32 -11.29
CA SER A 140 31.12 10.79 -10.03
C SER A 140 30.20 11.06 -8.84
N TYR A 141 30.32 10.27 -7.78
CA TYR A 141 29.60 10.47 -6.52
C TYR A 141 30.50 10.20 -5.32
N ASP A 142 30.22 10.85 -4.20
CA ASP A 142 30.72 10.42 -2.89
C ASP A 142 29.80 9.37 -2.28
N LYS A 143 28.47 9.58 -2.41
CA LYS A 143 27.42 8.62 -2.02
C LYS A 143 26.32 8.55 -3.06
N LEU A 144 25.80 7.36 -3.27
CA LEU A 144 24.77 7.04 -4.28
C LEU A 144 23.51 6.53 -3.61
N LEU A 145 22.35 7.01 -4.07
CA LEU A 145 21.04 6.51 -3.67
C LEU A 145 20.30 5.90 -4.85
N LEU A 146 19.85 4.66 -4.72
CA LEU A 146 19.01 3.94 -5.66
C LEU A 146 17.54 4.03 -5.24
N SER A 147 16.69 4.62 -6.07
CA SER A 147 15.23 4.69 -5.88
C SER A 147 14.48 4.38 -7.18
N PRO A 148 14.80 3.25 -7.87
CA PRO A 148 14.26 2.95 -9.20
C PRO A 148 12.81 2.46 -9.17
N GLY A 149 12.25 2.17 -7.99
CA GLY A 149 10.90 1.68 -7.80
C GLY A 149 10.69 0.23 -8.27
N ALA A 150 9.49 -0.06 -8.79
CA ALA A 150 9.12 -1.37 -9.30
C ALA A 150 8.53 -1.27 -10.72
N ASN A 151 8.57 -2.35 -11.47
CA ASN A 151 8.01 -2.46 -12.82
C ASN A 151 6.77 -3.34 -12.82
N PRO A 152 5.72 -2.99 -13.60
CA PRO A 152 4.58 -3.88 -13.82
C PRO A 152 5.00 -5.23 -14.40
N VAL A 153 4.37 -6.29 -13.94
CA VAL A 153 4.59 -7.64 -14.49
C VAL A 153 3.87 -7.76 -15.82
N LYS A 154 4.59 -8.20 -16.85
CA LYS A 154 4.07 -8.51 -18.16
C LYS A 154 4.53 -9.91 -18.55
N PRO A 155 3.68 -10.95 -18.39
CA PRO A 155 4.05 -12.34 -18.69
C PRO A 155 4.13 -12.57 -20.20
N PRO A 156 4.88 -13.57 -20.67
CA PRO A 156 5.02 -13.86 -22.09
C PRO A 156 3.81 -14.61 -22.65
N LEU A 157 2.64 -13.95 -22.67
CA LEU A 157 1.42 -14.48 -23.27
C LEU A 157 1.30 -14.07 -24.73
N GLU A 158 0.76 -14.96 -25.56
CA GLU A 158 0.46 -14.65 -26.96
C GLU A 158 -0.49 -13.46 -27.06
N GLY A 159 -0.18 -12.51 -27.94
CA GLY A 159 -0.98 -11.31 -28.18
C GLY A 159 -0.82 -10.20 -27.15
N ILE A 160 -0.02 -10.35 -26.09
CA ILE A 160 0.11 -9.37 -24.98
C ILE A 160 0.67 -8.00 -25.41
N ASN A 161 1.33 -7.93 -26.56
CA ASN A 161 1.86 -6.69 -27.12
C ASN A 161 0.93 -6.03 -28.15
N SER A 162 -0.31 -6.52 -28.27
CA SER A 162 -1.30 -5.92 -29.16
C SER A 162 -1.68 -4.51 -28.71
N GLU A 163 -1.97 -3.64 -29.68
CA GLU A 163 -2.52 -2.30 -29.43
C GLU A 163 -3.78 -2.41 -28.55
N GLY A 164 -3.92 -1.55 -27.54
CA GLY A 164 -5.03 -1.54 -26.59
C GLY A 164 -4.80 -2.39 -25.34
N ILE A 165 -3.63 -3.02 -25.19
CA ILE A 165 -3.22 -3.69 -23.95
C ILE A 165 -2.18 -2.83 -23.23
N PHE A 166 -2.51 -2.43 -22.00
CA PHE A 166 -1.75 -1.47 -21.23
C PHE A 166 -1.30 -2.04 -19.88
N THR A 167 -0.24 -1.45 -19.35
CA THR A 167 0.12 -1.44 -17.94
C THR A 167 0.08 0.00 -17.45
N LEU A 168 -0.05 0.23 -16.14
CA LEU A 168 -0.05 1.56 -15.54
C LEU A 168 1.10 1.68 -14.55
N ARG A 169 2.02 2.62 -14.79
CA ARG A 169 3.14 2.89 -13.89
C ARG A 169 3.43 4.39 -13.70
N ASN A 170 3.39 5.18 -14.76
CA ASN A 170 3.86 6.56 -14.79
C ASN A 170 2.86 7.49 -15.49
N VAL A 171 3.23 8.76 -15.62
CA VAL A 171 2.37 9.78 -16.24
C VAL A 171 2.18 9.53 -17.73
N GLU A 172 3.22 9.05 -18.42
CA GLU A 172 3.14 8.74 -19.85
C GLU A 172 2.17 7.59 -20.13
N ASP A 173 2.20 6.51 -19.33
CA ASP A 173 1.22 5.43 -19.43
C ASP A 173 -0.20 5.97 -19.25
N THR A 174 -0.37 6.87 -18.28
CA THR A 174 -1.66 7.50 -17.97
C THR A 174 -2.18 8.33 -19.12
N ASP A 175 -1.32 9.16 -19.72
CA ASP A 175 -1.66 9.97 -20.89
C ASP A 175 -2.07 9.09 -22.07
N HIS A 176 -1.33 8.01 -22.33
CA HIS A 176 -1.63 7.04 -23.40
C HIS A 176 -2.95 6.32 -23.16
N ILE A 177 -3.22 5.86 -21.94
CA ILE A 177 -4.48 5.19 -21.58
C ILE A 177 -5.66 6.15 -21.76
N LYS A 178 -5.55 7.37 -21.22
CA LYS A 178 -6.61 8.37 -21.28
C LYS A 178 -6.91 8.80 -22.72
N ALA A 179 -5.88 9.03 -23.52
CA ALA A 179 -6.02 9.32 -24.96
C ALA A 179 -6.69 8.15 -25.70
N TYR A 180 -6.23 6.91 -25.44
CA TYR A 180 -6.82 5.72 -26.07
C TYR A 180 -8.30 5.56 -25.75
N ILE A 181 -8.71 5.78 -24.48
CA ILE A 181 -10.12 5.72 -24.08
C ILE A 181 -10.96 6.73 -24.89
N SER A 182 -10.47 7.95 -25.02
CA SER A 182 -11.15 9.03 -25.74
C SER A 182 -11.17 8.78 -27.25
N ASP A 183 -10.01 8.52 -27.87
CA ASP A 183 -9.86 8.44 -29.33
C ASP A 183 -10.57 7.20 -29.92
N LYS A 184 -10.51 6.08 -29.19
CA LYS A 184 -11.18 4.82 -29.61
C LYS A 184 -12.58 4.69 -29.07
N GLN A 185 -13.07 5.67 -28.28
CA GLN A 185 -14.39 5.61 -27.64
C GLN A 185 -14.65 4.29 -26.93
N VAL A 186 -13.70 3.87 -26.09
CA VAL A 186 -13.71 2.59 -25.37
C VAL A 186 -15.02 2.42 -24.59
N LYS A 187 -15.72 1.30 -24.79
CA LYS A 187 -16.96 0.94 -24.10
C LYS A 187 -16.79 -0.24 -23.17
N ARG A 188 -15.83 -1.12 -23.45
CA ARG A 188 -15.60 -2.35 -22.69
C ARG A 188 -14.12 -2.47 -22.36
N ALA A 189 -13.82 -2.66 -21.08
CA ALA A 189 -12.46 -2.91 -20.61
C ALA A 189 -12.38 -4.22 -19.82
N VAL A 190 -11.26 -4.94 -20.01
CA VAL A 190 -10.89 -6.06 -19.14
C VAL A 190 -9.70 -5.63 -18.29
N VAL A 191 -9.86 -5.68 -16.98
CA VAL A 191 -8.80 -5.50 -16.00
C VAL A 191 -8.32 -6.87 -15.54
N VAL A 192 -7.08 -7.21 -15.81
CA VAL A 192 -6.47 -8.48 -15.43
C VAL A 192 -5.67 -8.27 -14.15
N GLY A 193 -6.11 -8.91 -13.06
CA GLY A 193 -5.60 -8.74 -11.70
C GLY A 193 -6.47 -7.82 -10.86
N ALA A 194 -6.90 -8.31 -9.69
CA ALA A 194 -7.81 -7.64 -8.77
C ALA A 194 -7.11 -7.17 -7.48
N GLY A 195 -5.85 -6.71 -7.59
CA GLY A 195 -5.13 -6.01 -6.54
C GLY A 195 -5.55 -4.54 -6.41
N PHE A 196 -4.80 -3.74 -5.63
CA PHE A 196 -5.08 -2.31 -5.43
C PHE A 196 -5.25 -1.55 -6.75
N ILE A 197 -4.22 -1.57 -7.61
CA ILE A 197 -4.22 -0.84 -8.89
C ILE A 197 -5.37 -1.33 -9.79
N GLY A 198 -5.60 -2.65 -9.82
CA GLY A 198 -6.67 -3.23 -10.66
C GLY A 198 -8.05 -2.76 -10.23
N LEU A 199 -8.35 -2.72 -8.94
CA LEU A 199 -9.66 -2.27 -8.44
C LEU A 199 -9.83 -0.76 -8.55
N GLU A 200 -8.79 0.04 -8.27
CA GLU A 200 -8.81 1.48 -8.51
C GLU A 200 -9.05 1.81 -10.00
N MET A 201 -8.41 1.06 -10.91
CA MET A 201 -8.65 1.23 -12.34
C MET A 201 -10.04 0.74 -12.76
N ALA A 202 -10.55 -0.34 -12.18
CA ALA A 202 -11.90 -0.82 -12.46
C ALA A 202 -12.95 0.23 -12.08
N GLU A 203 -12.83 0.83 -10.89
CA GLU A 203 -13.69 1.93 -10.45
C GLU A 203 -13.59 3.14 -11.39
N ASN A 204 -12.36 3.57 -11.70
CA ASN A 204 -12.16 4.78 -12.48
C ASN A 204 -12.53 4.62 -13.97
N LEU A 205 -12.34 3.46 -14.56
CA LEU A 205 -12.86 3.14 -15.89
C LEU A 205 -14.39 3.10 -15.91
N HIS A 206 -15.00 2.50 -14.89
CA HIS A 206 -16.46 2.50 -14.72
C HIS A 206 -17.00 3.93 -14.57
N HIS A 207 -16.32 4.78 -13.79
CA HIS A 207 -16.69 6.19 -13.62
C HIS A 207 -16.57 6.97 -14.95
N ALA A 208 -15.64 6.60 -15.81
CA ALA A 208 -15.51 7.13 -17.17
C ALA A 208 -16.55 6.58 -18.16
N GLY A 209 -17.53 5.78 -17.70
CA GLY A 209 -18.62 5.22 -18.52
C GLY A 209 -18.24 3.95 -19.29
N VAL A 210 -17.18 3.26 -18.89
CA VAL A 210 -16.71 2.00 -19.51
C VAL A 210 -17.28 0.80 -18.75
N HIS A 211 -17.81 -0.19 -19.45
CA HIS A 211 -18.19 -1.48 -18.85
C HIS A 211 -16.94 -2.29 -18.51
N VAL A 212 -16.78 -2.65 -17.25
CA VAL A 212 -15.57 -3.29 -16.75
C VAL A 212 -15.79 -4.76 -16.41
N SER A 213 -14.90 -5.61 -16.90
CA SER A 213 -14.73 -6.99 -16.46
C SER A 213 -13.40 -7.13 -15.73
N VAL A 214 -13.42 -7.70 -14.53
CA VAL A 214 -12.22 -7.99 -13.73
C VAL A 214 -11.95 -9.49 -13.78
N VAL A 215 -10.74 -9.87 -14.16
CA VAL A 215 -10.26 -11.27 -14.21
C VAL A 215 -9.18 -11.46 -13.16
N GLU A 216 -9.38 -12.40 -12.24
CA GLU A 216 -8.43 -12.69 -11.14
C GLU A 216 -8.17 -14.20 -11.07
N MET A 217 -6.89 -14.57 -11.04
CA MET A 217 -6.47 -15.95 -10.97
C MET A 217 -6.75 -16.59 -9.60
N GLY A 218 -6.76 -15.79 -8.54
CA GLY A 218 -7.13 -16.21 -7.21
C GLY A 218 -8.64 -16.32 -7.01
N ASN A 219 -9.04 -16.91 -5.89
CA ASN A 219 -10.45 -17.04 -5.51
C ASN A 219 -11.04 -15.76 -4.90
N GLN A 220 -10.28 -14.67 -4.85
CA GLN A 220 -10.69 -13.41 -4.26
C GLN A 220 -9.99 -12.20 -4.86
N VAL A 221 -10.64 -11.05 -4.78
CA VAL A 221 -10.00 -9.74 -4.97
C VAL A 221 -9.18 -9.35 -3.73
N MET A 222 -8.33 -8.32 -3.85
CA MET A 222 -7.55 -7.78 -2.73
C MET A 222 -6.76 -8.86 -1.99
N ALA A 223 -5.83 -9.51 -2.72
CA ALA A 223 -5.01 -10.58 -2.17
C ALA A 223 -4.35 -10.34 -0.78
N PRO A 224 -4.05 -9.12 -0.30
CA PRO A 224 -3.53 -8.91 1.05
C PRO A 224 -4.48 -9.25 2.19
N ILE A 225 -5.82 -9.16 2.00
CA ILE A 225 -6.82 -9.43 3.04
C ILE A 225 -7.31 -10.90 2.99
N ASP A 226 -7.96 -11.36 4.05
CA ASP A 226 -8.57 -12.69 4.11
C ASP A 226 -9.86 -12.78 3.28
N PHE A 227 -10.23 -14.00 2.85
CA PHE A 227 -11.41 -14.23 2.02
C PHE A 227 -12.71 -13.70 2.67
N SER A 228 -12.88 -13.89 3.98
CA SER A 228 -14.06 -13.38 4.71
C SER A 228 -14.22 -11.86 4.62
N MET A 229 -13.11 -11.14 4.44
CA MET A 229 -13.11 -9.69 4.25
C MET A 229 -13.19 -9.30 2.77
N ALA A 230 -12.80 -10.19 1.84
CA ALA A 230 -12.92 -9.95 0.41
C ALA A 230 -14.33 -10.23 -0.13
N ALA A 231 -15.06 -11.18 0.46
CA ALA A 231 -16.38 -11.59 -0.02
C ALA A 231 -17.42 -10.44 -0.10
N PRO A 232 -17.54 -9.53 0.89
CA PRO A 232 -18.39 -8.35 0.75
C PRO A 232 -17.98 -7.43 -0.41
N ILE A 233 -16.68 -7.34 -0.72
CA ILE A 233 -16.19 -6.55 -1.85
C ILE A 233 -16.63 -7.18 -3.18
N HIS A 234 -16.65 -8.52 -3.28
CA HIS A 234 -17.18 -9.21 -4.47
C HIS A 234 -18.64 -8.83 -4.72
N GLN A 235 -19.48 -8.88 -3.69
CA GLN A 235 -20.88 -8.49 -3.78
C GLN A 235 -21.02 -7.03 -4.20
N HIS A 236 -20.23 -6.15 -3.60
CA HIS A 236 -20.25 -4.73 -3.92
C HIS A 236 -19.87 -4.46 -5.38
N LEU A 237 -18.82 -5.09 -5.91
CA LEU A 237 -18.40 -4.99 -7.30
C LEU A 237 -19.53 -5.43 -8.25
N LEU A 238 -20.20 -6.57 -7.96
CA LEU A 238 -21.32 -7.08 -8.75
C LEU A 238 -22.50 -6.11 -8.73
N GLN A 239 -22.82 -5.54 -7.56
CA GLN A 239 -23.89 -4.52 -7.41
C GLN A 239 -23.59 -3.25 -8.21
N LYS A 240 -22.31 -2.88 -8.35
CA LYS A 240 -21.89 -1.75 -9.20
C LYS A 240 -21.83 -2.09 -10.69
N GLY A 241 -22.21 -3.30 -11.09
CA GLY A 241 -22.24 -3.71 -12.50
C GLY A 241 -20.88 -4.15 -13.06
N VAL A 242 -19.89 -4.38 -12.23
CA VAL A 242 -18.60 -4.95 -12.64
C VAL A 242 -18.74 -6.46 -12.81
N SER A 243 -18.37 -6.98 -13.99
CA SER A 243 -18.31 -8.43 -14.22
C SER A 243 -17.07 -9.00 -13.55
N LEU A 244 -17.22 -9.96 -12.63
CA LEU A 244 -16.12 -10.52 -11.86
C LEU A 244 -15.88 -11.99 -12.22
N TYR A 245 -14.66 -12.31 -12.65
CA TYR A 245 -14.19 -13.64 -13.01
C TYR A 245 -13.06 -14.03 -12.06
N LEU A 246 -13.39 -14.79 -11.01
CA LEU A 246 -12.44 -15.32 -10.04
C LEU A 246 -12.01 -16.74 -10.43
N GLU A 247 -10.86 -17.19 -9.92
CA GLU A 247 -10.23 -18.49 -10.23
C GLU A 247 -9.96 -18.68 -11.73
N GLU A 248 -9.87 -17.55 -12.45
CA GLU A 248 -9.68 -17.50 -13.89
C GLU A 248 -8.36 -16.85 -14.28
N GLY A 249 -7.56 -17.55 -15.08
CA GLY A 249 -6.33 -17.03 -15.66
C GLY A 249 -6.51 -16.68 -17.13
N VAL A 250 -5.91 -15.58 -17.57
CA VAL A 250 -5.80 -15.27 -18.98
C VAL A 250 -4.76 -16.17 -19.64
N THR A 251 -5.11 -16.80 -20.76
CA THR A 251 -4.22 -17.68 -21.52
C THR A 251 -3.55 -16.98 -22.69
N HIS A 252 -4.30 -16.18 -23.42
CA HIS A 252 -3.79 -15.40 -24.56
C HIS A 252 -4.76 -14.27 -24.93
N PHE A 253 -4.30 -13.39 -25.82
CA PHE A 253 -5.09 -12.31 -26.40
C PHE A 253 -5.13 -12.43 -27.91
N LYS A 254 -6.26 -12.09 -28.51
CA LYS A 254 -6.39 -12.04 -29.97
C LYS A 254 -6.95 -10.71 -30.40
N ARG A 255 -6.19 -9.97 -31.19
CA ARG A 255 -6.68 -8.74 -31.83
C ARG A 255 -7.65 -9.09 -32.95
N THR A 256 -8.75 -8.38 -33.03
CA THR A 256 -9.77 -8.48 -34.08
C THR A 256 -10.10 -7.08 -34.60
N ASP A 257 -10.84 -6.99 -35.69
CA ASP A 257 -11.27 -5.69 -36.24
C ASP A 257 -12.16 -4.90 -35.25
N ASN A 258 -12.84 -5.62 -34.35
CA ASN A 258 -13.77 -5.04 -33.36
C ASN A 258 -13.18 -4.92 -31.94
N GLY A 259 -11.85 -4.98 -31.78
CA GLY A 259 -11.19 -4.86 -30.48
C GLY A 259 -10.27 -6.03 -30.14
N ILE A 260 -10.26 -6.43 -28.88
CA ILE A 260 -9.42 -7.50 -28.33
C ILE A 260 -10.32 -8.57 -27.73
N THR A 261 -10.04 -9.83 -28.01
CA THR A 261 -10.66 -10.95 -27.29
C THR A 261 -9.66 -11.49 -26.28
N VAL A 262 -10.07 -11.53 -25.00
CA VAL A 262 -9.32 -12.08 -23.87
C VAL A 262 -9.78 -13.51 -23.63
N PHE A 263 -8.90 -14.49 -23.77
CA PHE A 263 -9.22 -15.91 -23.57
C PHE A 263 -8.82 -16.36 -22.18
N LEU A 264 -9.75 -17.03 -21.49
CA LEU A 264 -9.59 -17.51 -20.12
C LEU A 264 -9.28 -19.00 -20.08
N LYS A 265 -8.74 -19.46 -18.96
CA LYS A 265 -8.40 -20.88 -18.71
C LYS A 265 -9.62 -21.80 -18.83
N SER A 266 -10.81 -21.36 -18.48
CA SER A 266 -12.07 -22.12 -18.64
C SER A 266 -12.51 -22.30 -20.10
N GLY A 267 -11.83 -21.65 -21.06
CA GLY A 267 -12.25 -21.58 -22.47
C GLY A 267 -13.20 -20.41 -22.76
N LYS A 268 -13.61 -19.63 -21.76
CA LYS A 268 -14.41 -18.44 -21.96
C LYS A 268 -13.61 -17.37 -22.70
N ALA A 269 -14.28 -16.62 -23.58
CA ALA A 269 -13.70 -15.52 -24.33
C ALA A 269 -14.46 -14.21 -23.97
N ILE A 270 -13.73 -13.17 -23.58
CA ILE A 270 -14.29 -11.87 -23.19
C ILE A 270 -13.89 -10.83 -24.25
N PRO A 271 -14.85 -10.24 -24.96
CA PRO A 271 -14.58 -9.16 -25.90
C PRO A 271 -14.31 -7.86 -25.12
N ALA A 272 -13.27 -7.13 -25.52
CA ALA A 272 -12.86 -5.87 -24.94
C ALA A 272 -12.39 -4.89 -26.01
N ASP A 273 -12.54 -3.60 -25.74
CA ASP A 273 -11.95 -2.54 -26.56
C ASP A 273 -10.56 -2.18 -26.03
N MET A 274 -10.31 -2.39 -24.73
CA MET A 274 -9.01 -2.26 -24.09
C MET A 274 -8.80 -3.31 -23.00
N VAL A 275 -7.54 -3.58 -22.69
CA VAL A 275 -7.12 -4.44 -21.57
C VAL A 275 -6.11 -3.71 -20.70
N LEU A 276 -6.29 -3.76 -19.39
CA LEU A 276 -5.30 -3.31 -18.42
C LEU A 276 -4.71 -4.51 -17.68
N LEU A 277 -3.40 -4.64 -17.72
CA LEU A 277 -2.66 -5.66 -16.96
C LEU A 277 -2.25 -5.08 -15.60
N SER A 278 -2.80 -5.62 -14.52
CA SER A 278 -2.54 -5.23 -13.13
C SER A 278 -2.23 -6.46 -12.25
N ILE A 279 -1.40 -7.36 -12.77
CA ILE A 279 -1.07 -8.66 -12.15
C ILE A 279 0.12 -8.59 -11.19
N GLY A 280 0.40 -7.42 -10.67
CA GLY A 280 1.46 -7.14 -9.73
C GLY A 280 2.67 -6.43 -10.33
N VAL A 281 3.64 -6.18 -9.47
CA VAL A 281 4.88 -5.47 -9.79
C VAL A 281 6.09 -6.27 -9.31
N ARG A 282 7.26 -6.00 -9.89
CA ARG A 282 8.55 -6.55 -9.45
C ARG A 282 9.54 -5.42 -9.21
N PRO A 283 10.41 -5.53 -8.18
CA PRO A 283 11.46 -4.57 -7.92
C PRO A 283 12.31 -4.31 -9.17
N ALA A 284 12.62 -3.05 -9.44
CA ALA A 284 13.48 -2.67 -10.56
C ALA A 284 14.97 -2.80 -10.17
N THR A 285 15.50 -4.02 -10.19
CA THR A 285 16.82 -4.37 -9.64
C THR A 285 17.91 -4.60 -10.69
N ALA A 286 17.60 -4.50 -11.97
CA ALA A 286 18.56 -4.80 -13.05
C ALA A 286 19.88 -4.02 -12.92
N LEU A 287 19.79 -2.70 -12.65
CA LEU A 287 20.95 -1.83 -12.46
C LEU A 287 21.80 -2.25 -11.24
N ALA A 288 21.16 -2.57 -10.13
CA ALA A 288 21.82 -3.05 -8.91
C ALA A 288 22.50 -4.39 -9.13
N GLN A 289 21.83 -5.32 -9.83
CA GLN A 289 22.38 -6.63 -10.17
C GLN A 289 23.60 -6.52 -11.09
N GLN A 290 23.54 -5.68 -12.11
CA GLN A 290 24.67 -5.42 -13.02
C GLN A 290 25.88 -4.82 -12.29
N ALA A 291 25.63 -4.00 -11.26
CA ALA A 291 26.67 -3.43 -10.40
C ALA A 291 27.24 -4.41 -9.38
N GLY A 292 26.73 -5.65 -9.31
CA GLY A 292 27.18 -6.68 -8.36
C GLY A 292 26.62 -6.50 -6.94
N LEU A 293 25.60 -5.66 -6.75
CA LEU A 293 24.95 -5.50 -5.45
C LEU A 293 24.12 -6.74 -5.10
N LYS A 294 24.13 -7.09 -3.81
CA LYS A 294 23.38 -8.24 -3.29
C LYS A 294 21.88 -7.99 -3.46
N LEU A 295 21.18 -8.99 -3.98
CA LEU A 295 19.72 -9.05 -3.94
C LEU A 295 19.28 -9.96 -2.79
N GLY A 296 18.09 -9.69 -2.25
CA GLY A 296 17.45 -10.53 -1.25
C GLY A 296 16.76 -11.75 -1.86
N GLU A 297 16.15 -12.56 -1.00
CA GLU A 297 15.50 -13.84 -1.38
C GLU A 297 14.26 -13.64 -2.25
N MET A 298 13.57 -12.48 -2.10
CA MET A 298 12.39 -12.13 -2.90
C MET A 298 12.76 -11.32 -4.15
N GLY A 299 14.05 -11.08 -4.39
CA GLY A 299 14.59 -10.39 -5.56
C GLY A 299 14.63 -8.87 -5.47
N GLY A 300 14.40 -8.28 -4.29
CA GLY A 300 14.63 -6.86 -4.02
C GLY A 300 16.12 -6.56 -3.75
N ILE A 301 16.52 -5.29 -3.83
CA ILE A 301 17.86 -4.88 -3.43
C ILE A 301 17.98 -5.09 -1.90
N TRP A 302 18.92 -5.92 -1.48
CA TRP A 302 19.19 -6.11 -0.07
C TRP A 302 19.74 -4.82 0.56
N VAL A 303 19.22 -4.45 1.71
CA VAL A 303 19.72 -3.32 2.51
C VAL A 303 19.83 -3.72 3.98
N ASP A 304 20.74 -3.07 4.69
CA ASP A 304 20.82 -3.16 6.14
C ASP A 304 19.78 -2.27 6.83
N GLU A 305 19.81 -2.19 8.16
CA GLU A 305 18.93 -1.32 8.94
C GLU A 305 19.14 0.18 8.69
N HIS A 306 20.23 0.57 8.07
CA HIS A 306 20.51 1.97 7.69
C HIS A 306 20.16 2.29 6.24
N LEU A 307 19.58 1.33 5.53
CA LEU A 307 19.25 1.40 4.09
C LEU A 307 20.52 1.44 3.20
N GLU A 308 21.68 1.02 3.72
CA GLU A 308 22.89 0.83 2.93
C GLU A 308 22.86 -0.55 2.27
N THR A 309 23.32 -0.63 1.03
CA THR A 309 23.38 -1.89 0.26
C THR A 309 24.59 -2.72 0.69
N SER A 310 24.87 -3.81 -0.03
CA SER A 310 26.09 -4.61 0.17
C SER A 310 27.39 -3.87 -0.19
N GLU A 311 27.28 -2.73 -0.87
CA GLU A 311 28.42 -1.87 -1.23
C GLU A 311 28.36 -0.58 -0.42
N LYS A 312 29.52 -0.24 0.18
CA LYS A 312 29.66 0.96 1.01
C LYS A 312 29.36 2.24 0.21
N ASP A 313 28.69 3.20 0.86
CA ASP A 313 28.29 4.48 0.29
C ASP A 313 27.26 4.38 -0.85
N ILE A 314 26.66 3.18 -1.05
CA ILE A 314 25.52 2.96 -1.94
C ILE A 314 24.31 2.55 -1.11
N TYR A 315 23.24 3.32 -1.22
CA TYR A 315 21.99 3.15 -0.47
C TYR A 315 20.84 2.83 -1.43
N ALA A 316 19.76 2.23 -0.92
CA ALA A 316 18.56 2.01 -1.72
C ALA A 316 17.30 2.21 -0.88
N VAL A 317 16.22 2.68 -1.53
CA VAL A 317 14.91 2.96 -0.90
C VAL A 317 13.75 2.66 -1.83
N GLY A 318 12.54 2.60 -1.26
CA GLY A 318 11.27 2.46 -1.97
C GLY A 318 11.00 1.02 -2.41
N ASP A 319 10.20 0.88 -3.46
CA ASP A 319 9.68 -0.41 -3.93
C ASP A 319 10.75 -1.38 -4.44
N ALA A 320 12.00 -0.89 -4.62
CA ALA A 320 13.10 -1.70 -5.10
C ALA A 320 13.80 -2.53 -4.02
N ILE A 321 13.59 -2.22 -2.74
CA ILE A 321 14.36 -2.82 -1.64
C ILE A 321 13.65 -4.00 -0.99
N GLU A 322 14.46 -4.90 -0.43
CA GLU A 322 14.03 -6.00 0.41
C GLU A 322 14.66 -5.88 1.80
N TYR A 323 13.84 -6.02 2.83
CA TYR A 323 14.24 -5.91 4.23
C TYR A 323 13.45 -6.89 5.11
N PRO A 324 13.88 -7.19 6.35
CA PRO A 324 13.14 -8.07 7.24
C PRO A 324 11.79 -7.48 7.67
N HIS A 325 10.72 -8.28 7.61
CA HIS A 325 9.41 -7.88 8.13
C HIS A 325 9.46 -7.67 9.65
N PRO A 326 9.00 -6.53 10.20
CA PRO A 326 9.18 -6.17 11.61
C PRO A 326 8.63 -7.18 12.62
N LEU A 327 7.54 -7.88 12.26
CA LEU A 327 6.90 -8.83 13.19
C LEU A 327 7.50 -10.24 13.13
N THR A 328 8.20 -10.60 12.06
CA THR A 328 8.60 -11.99 11.81
C THR A 328 10.05 -12.18 11.44
N GLY A 329 10.77 -11.12 11.10
CA GLY A 329 12.11 -11.18 10.56
C GLY A 329 12.24 -11.82 9.17
N LYS A 330 11.13 -12.28 8.56
CA LYS A 330 11.17 -12.89 7.23
C LYS A 330 11.41 -11.84 6.14
N PRO A 331 12.01 -12.23 4.99
CA PRO A 331 12.18 -11.33 3.84
C PRO A 331 10.85 -10.68 3.42
N TRP A 332 10.89 -9.39 3.12
CA TRP A 332 9.69 -8.61 2.83
C TRP A 332 9.92 -7.56 1.75
N LEU A 333 8.97 -7.51 0.82
CA LEU A 333 8.82 -6.44 -0.18
C LEU A 333 7.56 -5.63 0.14
N ASN A 334 7.64 -4.31 0.06
CA ASN A 334 6.52 -3.44 0.38
C ASN A 334 6.43 -2.26 -0.60
N TYR A 335 5.42 -2.28 -1.46
CA TYR A 335 5.23 -1.33 -2.56
C TYR A 335 4.28 -0.20 -2.15
N LEU A 336 4.66 0.59 -1.13
CA LEU A 336 3.83 1.65 -0.57
C LEU A 336 4.59 2.98 -0.46
N ALA A 337 3.93 4.07 -0.83
CA ALA A 337 4.52 5.41 -0.86
C ALA A 337 4.92 5.94 0.53
N ASN A 338 4.14 5.65 1.59
CA ASN A 338 4.47 6.12 2.94
C ASN A 338 5.81 5.55 3.44
N PRO A 339 6.07 4.22 3.40
CA PRO A 339 7.39 3.67 3.70
C PRO A 339 8.51 4.27 2.84
N ALA A 340 8.31 4.42 1.54
CA ALA A 340 9.31 4.98 0.63
C ALA A 340 9.70 6.41 1.03
N ASN A 341 8.74 7.27 1.37
CA ASN A 341 9.00 8.63 1.85
C ASN A 341 9.73 8.65 3.20
N ARG A 342 9.36 7.78 4.14
CA ARG A 342 10.05 7.63 5.42
C ARG A 342 11.49 7.17 5.23
N GLN A 343 11.71 6.19 4.36
CA GLN A 343 13.04 5.70 3.97
C GLN A 343 13.89 6.81 3.35
N GLY A 344 13.31 7.62 2.44
CA GLY A 344 13.98 8.76 1.82
C GLY A 344 14.50 9.77 2.85
N ARG A 345 13.74 10.02 3.93
CA ARG A 345 14.19 10.87 5.03
C ARG A 345 15.32 10.22 5.84
N ILE A 346 15.18 8.95 6.23
CA ILE A 346 16.16 8.23 7.03
C ILE A 346 17.49 8.10 6.27
N VAL A 347 17.43 7.69 5.00
CA VAL A 347 18.63 7.50 4.18
C VAL A 347 19.41 8.78 3.98
N ALA A 348 18.72 9.92 3.80
CA ALA A 348 19.39 11.21 3.68
C ALA A 348 20.16 11.58 4.97
N ASP A 349 19.55 11.36 6.14
CA ASP A 349 20.23 11.57 7.42
C ASP A 349 21.44 10.63 7.56
N ASN A 350 21.33 9.35 7.20
CA ASN A 350 22.42 8.38 7.21
C ASN A 350 23.54 8.73 6.21
N MET A 351 23.20 9.21 5.03
CA MET A 351 24.18 9.66 4.04
C MET A 351 24.99 10.86 4.53
N VAL A 352 24.45 11.74 5.35
CA VAL A 352 25.14 12.95 5.84
C VAL A 352 25.85 12.71 7.16
N PHE A 353 25.19 12.06 8.12
CA PHE A 353 25.68 11.94 9.49
C PHE A 353 26.38 10.61 9.79
N GLY A 354 26.40 9.69 8.79
CA GLY A 354 26.88 8.31 8.96
C GLY A 354 25.84 7.46 9.68
N ASN A 355 25.49 6.34 9.17
CA ASN A 355 24.51 5.31 9.59
C ASN A 355 24.06 5.37 11.07
N THR A 356 23.35 6.42 11.46
CA THR A 356 22.91 6.71 12.84
C THR A 356 21.44 6.47 13.10
N VAL A 357 20.65 6.31 12.04
CA VAL A 357 19.19 6.11 12.14
C VAL A 357 18.81 4.77 11.53
N SER A 358 18.21 3.89 12.33
CA SER A 358 17.73 2.59 11.84
C SER A 358 16.33 2.69 11.25
N TYR A 359 16.10 1.97 10.15
CA TYR A 359 14.79 1.74 9.57
C TYR A 359 14.18 0.44 10.12
N GLU A 360 13.19 0.55 10.95
CA GLU A 360 12.52 -0.59 11.61
C GLU A 360 11.60 -1.42 10.69
N GLY A 361 11.60 -1.13 9.39
CA GLY A 361 10.69 -1.76 8.43
C GLY A 361 9.26 -1.21 8.46
N ALA A 362 8.41 -1.75 7.59
CA ALA A 362 7.00 -1.45 7.49
C ALA A 362 6.16 -2.73 7.58
N ILE A 363 5.01 -2.64 8.26
CA ILE A 363 4.10 -3.77 8.49
C ILE A 363 3.03 -3.94 7.39
N GLY A 364 3.08 -3.11 6.33
CA GLY A 364 2.16 -3.21 5.20
C GLY A 364 0.80 -2.58 5.43
N THR A 365 0.75 -1.41 6.09
CA THR A 365 -0.51 -0.67 6.27
C THR A 365 -0.95 -0.05 4.96
N SER A 366 -2.15 -0.42 4.50
CA SER A 366 -2.68 -0.06 3.19
C SER A 366 -4.18 0.19 3.24
N ILE A 367 -4.66 1.01 2.32
CA ILE A 367 -6.06 1.35 2.15
C ILE A 367 -6.39 1.51 0.67
N ALA A 368 -7.58 1.13 0.27
CA ALA A 368 -8.14 1.38 -1.04
C ALA A 368 -9.61 1.79 -0.93
N LYS A 369 -10.04 2.60 -1.87
CA LYS A 369 -11.44 2.86 -2.15
C LYS A 369 -11.87 1.93 -3.29
N VAL A 370 -12.98 1.24 -3.12
CA VAL A 370 -13.62 0.39 -4.13
C VAL A 370 -15.03 0.91 -4.30
N PHE A 371 -15.25 1.80 -5.23
CA PHE A 371 -16.44 2.64 -5.37
C PHE A 371 -16.71 3.45 -4.09
N ASP A 372 -17.77 3.18 -3.37
CA ASP A 372 -18.12 3.83 -2.10
C ASP A 372 -17.67 3.02 -0.87
N MET A 373 -17.17 1.79 -1.07
CA MET A 373 -16.62 0.97 0.01
C MET A 373 -15.13 1.27 0.24
N THR A 374 -14.74 1.39 1.48
CA THR A 374 -13.34 1.53 1.91
C THR A 374 -12.82 0.20 2.45
N VAL A 375 -11.64 -0.20 2.03
CA VAL A 375 -10.95 -1.44 2.42
C VAL A 375 -9.56 -1.10 2.92
N ALA A 376 -9.27 -1.43 4.17
CA ALA A 376 -7.93 -1.18 4.74
C ALA A 376 -7.41 -2.39 5.50
N SER A 377 -6.09 -2.52 5.56
CA SER A 377 -5.42 -3.58 6.31
C SER A 377 -4.08 -3.14 6.85
N THR A 378 -3.64 -3.78 7.92
CA THR A 378 -2.32 -3.57 8.52
C THR A 378 -1.80 -4.87 9.13
N GLY A 379 -0.49 -5.08 9.10
CA GLY A 379 0.15 -6.29 9.62
C GLY A 379 -0.18 -7.54 8.81
N LEU A 380 -0.40 -8.65 9.48
CA LEU A 380 -0.49 -9.99 8.90
C LEU A 380 -1.93 -10.53 8.90
N ALA A 381 -2.46 -10.82 7.73
CA ALA A 381 -3.72 -11.53 7.57
C ALA A 381 -3.61 -13.01 8.04
N ALA A 382 -4.72 -13.61 8.46
CA ALA A 382 -4.76 -14.98 8.95
C ALA A 382 -4.17 -16.00 7.96
N LYS A 383 -4.45 -15.85 6.66
CA LYS A 383 -3.87 -16.70 5.62
C LYS A 383 -2.34 -16.64 5.55
N ARG A 384 -1.75 -15.46 5.82
CA ARG A 384 -0.29 -15.29 5.84
C ARG A 384 0.32 -15.93 7.08
N LEU A 385 -0.32 -15.77 8.24
CA LEU A 385 0.08 -16.43 9.49
C LEU A 385 0.04 -17.95 9.33
N LYS A 386 -1.04 -18.49 8.74
CA LYS A 386 -1.17 -19.91 8.42
C LYS A 386 -0.06 -20.39 7.47
N GLN A 387 0.22 -19.65 6.40
CA GLN A 387 1.29 -19.98 5.44
C GLN A 387 2.67 -20.04 6.11
N TRP A 388 2.89 -19.18 7.11
CA TRP A 388 4.16 -19.14 7.83
C TRP A 388 4.23 -20.04 9.05
N GLY A 389 3.17 -20.84 9.32
CA GLY A 389 3.11 -21.76 10.44
C GLY A 389 3.09 -21.06 11.81
N MET A 390 2.61 -19.81 11.86
CA MET A 390 2.50 -19.06 13.10
C MET A 390 1.20 -19.39 13.80
N GLU A 391 1.26 -19.64 15.11
CA GLU A 391 0.07 -19.80 15.94
C GLU A 391 -0.70 -18.48 16.03
N TYR A 392 -1.98 -18.50 15.71
CA TYR A 392 -2.82 -17.30 15.74
C TYR A 392 -4.28 -17.63 16.05
N GLN A 393 -4.98 -16.64 16.52
CA GLN A 393 -6.43 -16.59 16.61
C GLN A 393 -6.94 -15.38 15.86
N SER A 394 -8.21 -15.39 15.47
CA SER A 394 -8.84 -14.24 14.83
C SER A 394 -10.24 -13.99 15.37
N SER A 395 -10.66 -12.74 15.38
CA SER A 395 -12.03 -12.31 15.66
C SER A 395 -12.55 -11.45 14.52
N VAL A 396 -13.86 -11.46 14.31
CA VAL A 396 -14.57 -10.56 13.41
C VAL A 396 -15.67 -9.88 14.19
N THR A 397 -15.76 -8.57 14.09
CA THR A 397 -16.81 -7.76 14.72
C THR A 397 -17.48 -6.89 13.69
N HIS A 398 -18.80 -6.73 13.83
CA HIS A 398 -19.62 -5.85 13.02
C HIS A 398 -20.11 -4.70 13.90
N SER A 399 -19.94 -3.48 13.41
CA SER A 399 -20.27 -2.25 14.14
C SER A 399 -20.81 -1.22 13.15
N ALA A 400 -21.22 -0.07 13.66
CA ALA A 400 -21.48 1.10 12.81
C ALA A 400 -20.27 2.05 12.79
N SER A 401 -20.18 2.88 11.76
CA SER A 401 -19.15 3.90 11.58
C SER A 401 -19.14 4.91 12.75
N HIS A 402 -20.33 5.23 13.27
CA HIS A 402 -20.59 6.12 14.40
C HIS A 402 -21.87 5.69 15.16
N ALA A 403 -22.32 6.48 16.12
CA ALA A 403 -23.47 6.15 16.97
C ALA A 403 -24.76 5.94 16.14
N GLY A 404 -25.39 4.76 16.27
CA GLY A 404 -26.53 4.36 15.45
C GLY A 404 -27.81 5.20 15.65
N TYR A 405 -27.89 6.00 16.72
CA TYR A 405 -28.98 6.98 16.93
C TYR A 405 -28.72 8.32 16.21
N TYR A 406 -27.52 8.52 15.67
CA TYR A 406 -27.21 9.65 14.81
C TYR A 406 -27.41 9.25 13.34
N PRO A 407 -27.96 10.15 12.47
CA PRO A 407 -28.26 9.81 11.09
C PRO A 407 -27.06 9.29 10.30
N ASP A 408 -27.34 8.46 9.31
CA ASP A 408 -26.40 7.97 8.31
C ASP A 408 -25.26 7.08 8.84
N ALA A 409 -25.48 6.40 9.97
CA ALA A 409 -24.55 5.41 10.46
C ALA A 409 -24.44 4.21 9.51
N LEU A 410 -23.23 3.96 9.00
CA LEU A 410 -22.95 2.95 7.98
C LEU A 410 -22.23 1.72 8.56
N PRO A 411 -22.41 0.53 7.99
CA PRO A 411 -21.77 -0.69 8.47
C PRO A 411 -20.25 -0.62 8.40
N LEU A 412 -19.60 -1.19 9.42
CA LEU A 412 -18.15 -1.36 9.51
C LEU A 412 -17.85 -2.75 10.07
N THR A 413 -16.98 -3.49 9.36
CA THR A 413 -16.52 -4.81 9.79
C THR A 413 -15.02 -4.74 10.09
N LEU A 414 -14.64 -5.16 11.30
CA LEU A 414 -13.26 -5.23 11.75
C LEU A 414 -12.88 -6.69 12.02
N LYS A 415 -11.80 -7.15 11.40
CA LYS A 415 -11.15 -8.43 11.69
C LYS A 415 -9.80 -8.20 12.31
N LEU A 416 -9.54 -8.86 13.44
CA LEU A 416 -8.24 -8.88 14.12
C LEU A 416 -7.58 -10.25 13.95
N THR A 417 -6.24 -10.26 13.92
CA THR A 417 -5.41 -11.45 14.07
C THR A 417 -4.42 -11.22 15.22
N PHE A 418 -4.31 -12.19 16.13
CA PHE A 418 -3.52 -12.05 17.35
C PHE A 418 -2.99 -13.39 17.84
N HIS A 419 -2.01 -13.35 18.74
CA HIS A 419 -1.49 -14.55 19.41
C HIS A 419 -2.52 -15.10 20.41
N PRO A 420 -2.87 -16.39 20.38
CA PRO A 420 -4.00 -16.96 21.12
C PRO A 420 -3.86 -16.93 22.64
N LYS A 421 -2.64 -16.82 23.18
CA LYS A 421 -2.39 -16.80 24.63
C LYS A 421 -2.06 -15.40 25.15
N THR A 422 -1.24 -14.64 24.42
CA THR A 422 -0.75 -13.34 24.90
C THR A 422 -1.57 -12.15 24.42
N GLY A 423 -2.44 -12.37 23.43
CA GLY A 423 -3.19 -11.31 22.78
C GLY A 423 -2.36 -10.36 21.91
N LYS A 424 -1.04 -10.63 21.71
CA LYS A 424 -0.19 -9.80 20.87
C LYS A 424 -0.79 -9.65 19.47
N LEU A 425 -1.00 -8.41 19.04
CA LEU A 425 -1.57 -8.11 17.74
C LEU A 425 -0.62 -8.47 16.60
N TYR A 426 -1.12 -9.17 15.61
CA TYR A 426 -0.41 -9.49 14.38
C TYR A 426 -0.92 -8.67 13.19
N GLY A 427 -2.21 -8.39 13.13
CA GLY A 427 -2.79 -7.63 12.05
C GLY A 427 -4.25 -7.28 12.26
N ALA A 428 -4.73 -6.39 11.41
CA ALA A 428 -6.14 -6.01 11.33
C ALA A 428 -6.55 -5.77 9.89
N GLN A 429 -7.82 -6.00 9.60
CA GLN A 429 -8.48 -5.71 8.34
C GLN A 429 -9.82 -5.03 8.66
N CYS A 430 -10.11 -3.94 7.97
CA CYS A 430 -11.34 -3.21 8.18
C CYS A 430 -11.97 -2.87 6.84
N ILE A 431 -13.27 -3.12 6.73
CA ILE A 431 -14.08 -2.73 5.57
C ILE A 431 -15.32 -1.98 6.03
N GLY A 432 -15.74 -1.03 5.23
CA GLY A 432 -16.91 -0.20 5.53
C GLY A 432 -16.98 0.98 4.58
N TYR A 433 -17.75 1.97 4.95
CA TYR A 433 -17.92 3.16 4.11
C TYR A 433 -17.24 4.38 4.73
N GLU A 434 -17.27 4.50 6.06
CA GLU A 434 -16.71 5.63 6.80
C GLU A 434 -15.89 5.16 8.01
N GLY A 435 -14.84 5.91 8.36
CA GLY A 435 -14.03 5.73 9.56
C GLY A 435 -13.18 4.47 9.59
N VAL A 436 -12.97 3.81 8.45
CA VAL A 436 -12.11 2.63 8.27
C VAL A 436 -10.65 3.01 8.49
N ASP A 437 -10.20 4.12 7.89
CA ASP A 437 -8.86 4.68 8.00
C ASP A 437 -8.46 4.97 9.44
N LYS A 438 -9.34 5.69 10.17
CA LYS A 438 -9.14 6.03 11.58
C LYS A 438 -8.84 4.79 12.43
N ARG A 439 -9.56 3.69 12.22
CA ARG A 439 -9.41 2.45 13.01
C ARG A 439 -8.13 1.70 12.65
N ILE A 440 -7.84 1.57 11.38
CA ILE A 440 -6.63 0.88 10.93
C ILE A 440 -5.36 1.63 11.34
N ASP A 441 -5.33 2.94 11.27
CA ASP A 441 -4.16 3.75 11.68
C ASP A 441 -3.83 3.59 13.16
N GLN A 442 -4.84 3.57 14.04
CA GLN A 442 -4.64 3.35 15.48
C GLN A 442 -4.09 1.95 15.75
N ILE A 443 -4.68 0.91 15.13
CA ILE A 443 -4.23 -0.48 15.30
C ILE A 443 -2.81 -0.65 14.72
N ALA A 444 -2.50 -0.04 13.60
CA ALA A 444 -1.15 -0.06 13.01
C ALA A 444 -0.10 0.53 13.96
N GLY A 445 -0.44 1.63 14.64
CA GLY A 445 0.41 2.24 15.67
C GLY A 445 0.67 1.31 16.85
N LEU A 446 -0.35 0.58 17.31
CA LEU A 446 -0.22 -0.40 18.40
C LEU A 446 0.61 -1.62 17.96
N ILE A 447 0.33 -2.21 16.80
CA ILE A 447 1.09 -3.35 16.27
C ILE A 447 2.58 -3.03 16.19
N LYS A 448 2.94 -1.85 15.68
CA LYS A 448 4.35 -1.42 15.60
C LYS A 448 5.07 -1.33 16.94
N ARG A 449 4.33 -1.08 18.01
CA ARG A 449 4.85 -1.01 19.38
C ARG A 449 4.77 -2.33 20.14
N GLY A 450 4.35 -3.41 19.48
CA GLY A 450 4.17 -4.72 20.10
C GLY A 450 2.92 -4.82 20.97
N GLY A 451 1.91 -3.98 20.71
CA GLY A 451 0.66 -3.92 21.44
C GLY A 451 -0.17 -5.20 21.33
N THR A 452 -1.15 -5.32 22.20
CA THR A 452 -2.01 -6.46 22.43
C THR A 452 -3.49 -6.11 22.22
N VAL A 453 -4.36 -7.10 22.23
CA VAL A 453 -5.82 -6.90 22.21
C VAL A 453 -6.30 -6.13 23.46
N TYR A 454 -5.57 -6.21 24.57
CA TYR A 454 -5.88 -5.48 25.80
C TYR A 454 -5.61 -3.99 25.64
N ASP A 455 -4.56 -3.61 24.90
CA ASP A 455 -4.28 -2.21 24.58
C ASP A 455 -5.39 -1.59 23.71
N LEU A 456 -6.09 -2.40 22.90
CA LEU A 456 -7.27 -1.92 22.15
C LEU A 456 -8.43 -1.55 23.09
N MET A 457 -8.59 -2.29 24.19
CA MET A 457 -9.63 -2.04 25.19
C MET A 457 -9.37 -0.74 25.98
N GLU A 458 -8.09 -0.42 26.19
CA GLU A 458 -7.63 0.75 26.95
C GLU A 458 -7.41 1.99 26.07
N THR A 459 -7.55 1.86 24.74
CA THR A 459 -7.33 3.00 23.84
C THR A 459 -8.39 4.08 24.07
N GLU A 460 -7.95 5.29 24.39
CA GLU A 460 -8.82 6.44 24.52
C GLU A 460 -9.21 6.97 23.13
N HIS A 461 -10.51 6.98 22.85
CA HIS A 461 -11.07 7.39 21.57
C HIS A 461 -11.73 8.77 21.64
N THR A 462 -11.54 9.59 20.61
CA THR A 462 -12.37 10.78 20.44
C THR A 462 -13.80 10.36 20.15
N TYR A 463 -14.75 10.85 20.95
CA TYR A 463 -16.17 10.53 20.82
C TYR A 463 -17.03 11.78 20.77
N ALA A 464 -17.86 11.83 19.77
CA ALA A 464 -19.14 12.52 19.68
C ALA A 464 -20.00 11.78 18.67
N PRO A 465 -21.35 11.86 18.74
CA PRO A 465 -22.24 11.02 17.90
C PRO A 465 -21.92 10.99 16.40
N PRO A 466 -21.51 12.11 15.75
CA PRO A 466 -21.19 12.10 14.31
C PRO A 466 -19.87 11.39 13.95
N PHE A 467 -18.99 11.10 14.92
CA PHE A 467 -17.62 10.64 14.65
C PHE A 467 -17.34 9.20 15.08
N SER A 468 -18.05 8.72 16.12
CA SER A 468 -17.84 7.38 16.66
C SER A 468 -19.02 6.94 17.54
N SER A 469 -18.93 5.75 18.11
CA SER A 469 -19.75 5.28 19.21
C SER A 469 -18.99 5.41 20.52
N ALA A 470 -19.68 5.50 21.65
CA ALA A 470 -19.05 5.52 22.97
C ALA A 470 -18.18 4.27 23.24
N LYS A 471 -18.57 3.13 22.66
CA LYS A 471 -17.75 1.94 22.51
C LYS A 471 -17.28 1.86 21.05
N ASP A 472 -16.11 2.43 20.76
CA ASP A 472 -15.58 2.41 19.39
C ASP A 472 -15.38 0.97 18.89
N PRO A 473 -15.54 0.69 17.58
CA PRO A 473 -15.29 -0.60 16.98
C PRO A 473 -13.95 -1.25 17.36
N ILE A 474 -12.91 -0.46 17.61
CA ILE A 474 -11.62 -0.96 18.09
C ILE A 474 -11.74 -1.56 19.50
N ALA A 475 -12.39 -0.87 20.42
CA ALA A 475 -12.62 -1.36 21.79
C ALA A 475 -13.49 -2.62 21.78
N ILE A 476 -14.56 -2.64 20.97
CA ILE A 476 -15.39 -3.85 20.79
C ILE A 476 -14.54 -5.02 20.25
N GLY A 477 -13.68 -4.77 19.25
CA GLY A 477 -12.74 -5.78 18.75
C GLY A 477 -11.83 -6.33 19.85
N GLY A 478 -11.31 -5.46 20.72
CA GLY A 478 -10.52 -5.83 21.90
C GLY A 478 -11.31 -6.69 22.91
N TYR A 479 -12.55 -6.29 23.25
CA TYR A 479 -13.41 -7.04 24.15
C TYR A 479 -13.72 -8.44 23.63
N VAL A 480 -14.10 -8.57 22.36
CA VAL A 480 -14.38 -9.88 21.73
C VAL A 480 -13.13 -10.73 21.70
N ALA A 481 -11.99 -10.20 21.31
CA ALA A 481 -10.73 -10.94 21.30
C ALA A 481 -10.31 -11.41 22.70
N SER A 482 -10.49 -10.56 23.73
CA SER A 482 -10.24 -10.93 25.13
C SER A 482 -11.15 -12.06 25.61
N ASN A 483 -12.45 -12.04 25.26
CA ASN A 483 -13.39 -13.11 25.59
C ASN A 483 -13.00 -14.44 24.93
N ILE A 484 -12.49 -14.41 23.69
CA ILE A 484 -11.97 -15.58 22.99
C ILE A 484 -10.75 -16.16 23.72
N ILE A 485 -9.78 -15.31 24.07
CA ILE A 485 -8.53 -15.73 24.76
C ILE A 485 -8.83 -16.32 26.14
N SER A 486 -9.76 -15.73 26.90
CA SER A 486 -10.15 -16.22 28.23
C SER A 486 -10.99 -17.51 28.18
N GLY A 487 -11.47 -17.91 27.01
CA GLY A 487 -12.40 -19.03 26.85
C GLY A 487 -13.86 -18.71 27.23
N ALA A 488 -14.16 -17.44 27.56
CA ALA A 488 -15.53 -17.02 27.85
C ALA A 488 -16.44 -17.06 26.60
N MET A 489 -15.84 -16.97 25.41
CA MET A 489 -16.53 -17.09 24.13
C MET A 489 -15.71 -17.97 23.18
N PRO A 490 -15.87 -19.30 23.23
CA PRO A 490 -15.29 -20.20 22.23
C PRO A 490 -15.83 -19.87 20.84
N VAL A 491 -14.97 -19.92 19.84
CA VAL A 491 -15.34 -19.63 18.45
C VAL A 491 -14.96 -20.76 17.52
N ILE A 492 -15.73 -20.96 16.48
CA ILE A 492 -15.46 -21.88 15.39
C ILE A 492 -15.46 -21.12 14.06
N SER A 493 -14.51 -21.43 13.18
CA SER A 493 -14.53 -20.85 11.84
C SER A 493 -15.61 -21.52 10.97
N TRP A 494 -16.11 -20.79 9.96
CA TRP A 494 -17.08 -21.37 9.02
C TRP A 494 -16.55 -22.64 8.30
N ARG A 495 -15.23 -22.76 8.10
CA ARG A 495 -14.62 -23.95 7.49
C ARG A 495 -14.68 -25.15 8.42
N GLU A 496 -14.31 -24.94 9.68
CA GLU A 496 -14.45 -25.97 10.72
C GLU A 496 -15.92 -26.34 10.91
N LEU A 497 -16.82 -25.35 10.87
CA LEU A 497 -18.26 -25.60 10.95
C LEU A 497 -18.77 -26.49 9.81
N VAL A 498 -18.30 -26.29 8.57
CA VAL A 498 -18.67 -27.16 7.43
C VAL A 498 -18.25 -28.61 7.65
N GLU A 499 -17.09 -28.83 8.30
CA GLU A 499 -16.60 -30.18 8.63
C GLU A 499 -17.34 -30.80 9.82
N GLU A 500 -17.82 -29.98 10.76
CA GLU A 500 -18.46 -30.44 12.02
C GLU A 500 -20.00 -30.29 12.03
N LYS A 501 -20.61 -29.80 10.96
CA LYS A 501 -22.04 -29.39 10.92
C LYS A 501 -23.01 -30.47 11.39
N ASP A 502 -22.72 -31.75 11.12
CA ASP A 502 -23.58 -32.86 11.48
C ASP A 502 -23.44 -33.28 12.97
N LYS A 503 -22.42 -32.75 13.66
CA LYS A 503 -22.10 -33.02 15.06
C LYS A 503 -22.58 -31.92 16.01
N VAL A 504 -23.03 -30.79 15.49
CA VAL A 504 -23.43 -29.63 16.27
C VAL A 504 -24.89 -29.29 16.05
N MET A 505 -25.51 -28.59 16.99
CA MET A 505 -26.76 -27.90 16.75
C MET A 505 -26.43 -26.46 16.30
N LEU A 506 -26.98 -26.05 15.17
CA LEU A 506 -26.87 -24.68 14.68
C LEU A 506 -28.09 -23.88 15.11
N ILE A 507 -27.84 -22.73 15.77
CA ILE A 507 -28.90 -21.79 16.15
C ILE A 507 -28.60 -20.45 15.49
N ASP A 508 -29.53 -19.96 14.71
CA ASP A 508 -29.50 -18.60 14.16
C ASP A 508 -30.21 -17.66 15.14
N THR A 509 -29.44 -16.76 15.76
CA THR A 509 -29.93 -15.86 16.81
C THR A 509 -30.49 -14.55 16.29
N ARG A 510 -30.55 -14.40 14.96
CA ARG A 510 -31.10 -13.21 14.30
C ARG A 510 -32.62 -13.18 14.41
N THR A 511 -33.20 -12.02 14.07
CA THR A 511 -34.67 -11.90 14.04
C THR A 511 -35.28 -12.86 13.00
N PRO A 512 -36.56 -13.23 13.13
CA PRO A 512 -37.26 -14.06 12.14
C PRO A 512 -37.23 -13.45 10.74
N GLU A 513 -37.28 -12.13 10.63
CA GLU A 513 -37.18 -11.42 9.36
C GLU A 513 -35.82 -11.63 8.71
N GLU A 514 -34.72 -11.41 9.44
CA GLU A 514 -33.34 -11.64 8.95
C GLU A 514 -33.11 -13.12 8.58
N PHE A 515 -33.66 -14.05 9.36
CA PHE A 515 -33.61 -15.48 9.08
C PHE A 515 -34.31 -15.83 7.74
N SER A 516 -35.41 -15.14 7.44
CA SER A 516 -36.17 -15.36 6.19
C SER A 516 -35.41 -14.98 4.93
N PHE A 517 -34.43 -14.05 5.03
CA PHE A 517 -33.57 -13.66 3.90
C PHE A 517 -32.47 -14.67 3.59
N GLY A 518 -32.31 -15.69 4.43
CA GLY A 518 -31.36 -16.80 4.25
C GLY A 518 -30.59 -17.11 5.54
N THR A 519 -30.28 -18.38 5.72
CA THR A 519 -29.55 -18.90 6.88
C THR A 519 -28.64 -20.05 6.48
N ILE A 520 -27.80 -20.50 7.42
CA ILE A 520 -27.00 -21.74 7.23
C ILE A 520 -27.96 -22.93 7.19
N PRO A 521 -27.90 -23.79 6.15
CA PRO A 521 -28.79 -24.94 6.05
C PRO A 521 -28.74 -25.83 7.30
N GLY A 522 -29.89 -26.05 7.90
CA GLY A 522 -30.04 -26.86 9.14
C GLY A 522 -30.01 -26.03 10.43
N ALA A 523 -29.85 -24.72 10.36
CA ALA A 523 -29.97 -23.85 11.53
C ALA A 523 -31.43 -23.69 11.97
N VAL A 524 -31.62 -23.66 13.30
CA VAL A 524 -32.91 -23.35 13.94
C VAL A 524 -32.91 -21.89 14.33
N ASN A 525 -33.96 -21.14 14.02
CA ASN A 525 -34.06 -19.77 14.45
C ASN A 525 -34.55 -19.68 15.90
N ILE A 526 -33.72 -19.14 16.76
CA ILE A 526 -34.07 -18.75 18.14
C ILE A 526 -33.52 -17.34 18.34
N PRO A 527 -34.35 -16.30 18.22
CA PRO A 527 -33.90 -14.93 18.36
C PRO A 527 -33.20 -14.68 19.72
N LEU A 528 -32.16 -13.86 19.71
CA LEU A 528 -31.33 -13.61 20.90
C LEU A 528 -32.19 -13.15 22.10
N ASP A 529 -33.19 -12.31 21.87
CA ASP A 529 -34.04 -11.76 22.93
C ASP A 529 -34.98 -12.83 23.54
N GLU A 530 -35.31 -13.88 22.77
CA GLU A 530 -36.17 -14.99 23.20
C GLU A 530 -35.35 -16.20 23.70
N MET A 531 -34.05 -16.20 23.54
CA MET A 531 -33.14 -17.35 23.82
C MET A 531 -33.36 -17.94 25.23
N ARG A 532 -33.63 -17.11 26.24
CA ARG A 532 -33.81 -17.58 27.64
C ARG A 532 -35.07 -18.40 27.82
N GLU A 533 -36.08 -18.15 27.02
CA GLU A 533 -37.37 -18.89 27.05
C GLU A 533 -37.23 -20.25 26.38
N HIS A 534 -36.27 -20.38 25.44
CA HIS A 534 -36.01 -21.57 24.65
C HIS A 534 -34.85 -22.45 25.17
N LEU A 535 -34.28 -22.13 26.33
CA LEU A 535 -33.14 -22.89 26.88
C LEU A 535 -33.43 -24.40 27.06
N ALA A 536 -34.68 -24.78 27.33
CA ALA A 536 -35.09 -26.17 27.48
C ALA A 536 -35.08 -26.97 26.15
N GLU A 537 -35.10 -26.26 25.01
CA GLU A 537 -35.09 -26.87 23.67
C GLU A 537 -33.66 -27.09 23.18
N ILE A 538 -32.67 -26.50 23.85
CA ILE A 538 -31.26 -26.57 23.46
C ILE A 538 -30.67 -27.86 24.05
N PRO A 539 -30.15 -28.79 23.22
CA PRO A 539 -29.61 -30.07 23.71
C PRO A 539 -28.33 -29.84 24.52
N THR A 540 -28.17 -30.66 25.57
CA THR A 540 -26.97 -30.63 26.41
C THR A 540 -25.97 -31.75 26.07
N ASP A 541 -26.34 -32.64 25.17
CA ASP A 541 -25.57 -33.83 24.76
C ASP A 541 -24.69 -33.63 23.54
N LYS A 542 -24.82 -32.46 22.87
CA LYS A 542 -23.99 -32.09 21.72
C LYS A 542 -23.61 -30.60 21.74
N PRO A 543 -22.50 -30.25 21.10
CA PRO A 543 -22.11 -28.84 21.00
C PRO A 543 -23.17 -28.00 20.27
N VAL A 544 -23.32 -26.76 20.70
CA VAL A 544 -24.20 -25.76 20.09
C VAL A 544 -23.35 -24.64 19.48
N VAL A 545 -23.66 -24.24 18.27
CA VAL A 545 -23.02 -23.13 17.58
C VAL A 545 -24.10 -22.07 17.27
N LEU A 546 -23.83 -20.84 17.68
CA LEU A 546 -24.68 -19.68 17.50
C LEU A 546 -24.18 -18.82 16.33
#